data_4931049eb45c32bd0944a17e93ac8c6c
#
_entry.id   4931049eb45c32bd0944a17e93ac8c6c
#
_cell.length_a   1.000
_cell.length_b   1.000
_cell.length_c   1.000
_cell.angle_alpha   90.00
_cell.angle_beta   90.00
_cell.angle_gamma   90.00
#
_symmetry.space_group_name_H-M   'P 1'
#
loop_
_entity.id
_entity.type
_entity.pdbx_description
1 polymer ?
#
loop_
_entity_poly.entity_id
_entity_poly.type
_entity_poly.pdbx_seq_one_letter_code
_entity_poly.pdbx_strand_id
1 'polypeptide(L)'
;MGMEPAELAHGLFRVLETGDPALAAEVVHEEFHNREAAVAPAACARPGPAGVLASGAWMRSAFTGLHFPVLATALGDDEVWVRLRMRGRHTGAFVRYRDGALDQAIPPTGREIDFEQIHVLGLRDGKVVRHEAVRDDVTMLGQLGVFPPAPPTALRMVAWRLTGRAARAAALVTAEAAEAALASQQDTEGSR
;
A
#
# COMPACT_ATOMS: atom_id res chain seq x y z
N MET A 1 -2.99 -28.96 -2.59
CA MET A 1 -4.12 -28.29 -3.27
C MET A 1 -3.81 -26.83 -3.10
N GLY A 2 -3.57 -26.10 -4.20
CA GLY A 2 -3.23 -24.67 -4.12
C GLY A 2 -4.45 -23.85 -3.67
N MET A 3 -4.19 -22.62 -3.18
CA MET A 3 -5.27 -21.67 -2.88
C MET A 3 -6.00 -21.27 -4.18
N GLU A 4 -7.30 -21.06 -4.06
CA GLU A 4 -8.10 -20.56 -5.17
C GLU A 4 -7.71 -19.10 -5.51
N PRO A 5 -7.80 -18.65 -6.78
CA PRO A 5 -7.40 -17.29 -7.18
C PRO A 5 -8.05 -16.18 -6.36
N ALA A 6 -9.32 -16.32 -5.98
CA ALA A 6 -10.01 -15.34 -5.14
C ALA A 6 -9.45 -15.32 -3.71
N GLU A 7 -9.02 -16.46 -3.17
CA GLU A 7 -8.39 -16.57 -1.85
C GLU A 7 -7.00 -15.94 -1.85
N LEU A 8 -6.22 -16.13 -2.93
CA LEU A 8 -4.93 -15.44 -3.11
C LEU A 8 -5.10 -13.92 -3.12
N ALA A 9 -6.14 -13.43 -3.79
CA ALA A 9 -6.44 -12.01 -3.82
C ALA A 9 -6.79 -11.48 -2.42
N HIS A 10 -7.67 -12.16 -1.69
CA HIS A 10 -8.00 -11.81 -0.31
C HIS A 10 -6.76 -11.86 0.59
N GLY A 11 -5.92 -12.87 0.42
CA GLY A 11 -4.67 -13.01 1.15
C GLY A 11 -3.73 -11.83 0.93
N LEU A 12 -3.54 -11.36 -0.31
CA LEU A 12 -2.70 -10.20 -0.62
C LEU A 12 -3.18 -8.94 0.11
N PHE A 13 -4.49 -8.63 0.07
CA PHE A 13 -5.02 -7.46 0.76
C PHE A 13 -4.94 -7.60 2.27
N ARG A 14 -5.10 -8.81 2.79
CA ARG A 14 -4.91 -9.07 4.23
C ARG A 14 -3.45 -8.86 4.66
N VAL A 15 -2.46 -9.18 3.82
CA VAL A 15 -1.05 -8.81 4.08
C VAL A 15 -0.89 -7.30 4.18
N LEU A 16 -1.52 -6.53 3.29
CA LEU A 16 -1.49 -5.06 3.36
C LEU A 16 -2.13 -4.52 4.66
N GLU A 17 -3.21 -5.16 5.14
CA GLU A 17 -3.90 -4.79 6.38
C GLU A 17 -3.09 -5.13 7.63
N THR A 18 -2.48 -6.32 7.67
CA THR A 18 -1.88 -6.89 8.89
C THR A 18 -0.36 -6.76 8.95
N GLY A 19 0.31 -6.87 7.80
CA GLY A 19 1.76 -6.98 7.71
C GLY A 19 2.29 -8.36 8.09
N ASP A 20 1.46 -9.42 7.97
CA ASP A 20 1.82 -10.78 8.30
C ASP A 20 2.83 -11.34 7.29
N PRO A 21 4.10 -11.62 7.70
CA PRO A 21 5.12 -12.11 6.79
C PRO A 21 4.90 -13.58 6.38
N ALA A 22 4.30 -14.39 7.23
CA ALA A 22 4.01 -15.79 6.90
C ALA A 22 2.95 -15.88 5.80
N LEU A 23 1.87 -15.10 5.92
CA LEU A 23 0.86 -14.99 4.89
C LEU A 23 1.44 -14.39 3.59
N ALA A 24 2.33 -13.40 3.69
CA ALA A 24 2.99 -12.83 2.52
C ALA A 24 3.82 -13.88 1.77
N ALA A 25 4.58 -14.71 2.48
CA ALA A 25 5.35 -15.81 1.88
C ALA A 25 4.45 -16.89 1.24
N GLU A 26 3.25 -17.10 1.78
CA GLU A 26 2.28 -18.05 1.25
C GLU A 26 1.66 -17.57 -0.08
N VAL A 27 1.20 -16.31 -0.13
CA VAL A 27 0.38 -15.81 -1.24
C VAL A 27 1.16 -15.06 -2.31
N VAL A 28 2.38 -14.58 -2.03
CA VAL A 28 3.17 -13.74 -2.93
C VAL A 28 4.34 -14.53 -3.52
N HIS A 29 4.48 -14.47 -4.85
CA HIS A 29 5.60 -15.09 -5.57
C HIS A 29 6.90 -14.34 -5.30
N GLU A 30 8.05 -15.04 -5.29
CA GLU A 30 9.38 -14.43 -5.05
C GLU A 30 9.77 -13.37 -6.08
N GLU A 31 9.28 -13.48 -7.30
CA GLU A 31 9.46 -12.51 -8.38
C GLU A 31 8.31 -11.49 -8.48
N PHE A 32 7.52 -11.32 -7.45
CA PHE A 32 6.42 -10.36 -7.47
C PHE A 32 6.88 -8.94 -7.77
N HIS A 33 6.16 -8.28 -8.67
CA HIS A 33 6.35 -6.87 -9.01
C HIS A 33 5.10 -6.04 -8.74
N ASN A 34 5.30 -4.94 -7.97
CA ASN A 34 4.25 -3.97 -7.69
C ASN A 34 4.40 -2.75 -8.61
N ARG A 35 3.57 -2.64 -9.64
CA ARG A 35 3.55 -1.46 -10.53
C ARG A 35 3.09 -0.18 -9.82
N GLU A 36 2.33 -0.31 -8.74
CA GLU A 36 1.84 0.80 -7.93
C GLU A 36 2.92 1.44 -7.04
N ALA A 37 4.11 0.84 -6.96
CA ALA A 37 5.20 1.31 -6.13
C ALA A 37 5.89 2.59 -6.65
N ALA A 38 5.57 3.06 -7.86
CA ALA A 38 6.20 4.23 -8.48
C ALA A 38 6.07 5.52 -7.65
N VAL A 39 5.02 5.63 -6.82
CA VAL A 39 4.77 6.80 -5.96
C VAL A 39 5.00 6.52 -4.47
N ALA A 40 5.54 5.36 -4.15
CA ALA A 40 5.75 4.86 -2.79
C ALA A 40 7.23 4.97 -2.36
N PRO A 41 7.57 4.70 -1.08
CA PRO A 41 8.96 4.49 -0.66
C PRO A 41 9.66 3.41 -1.49
N ALA A 42 10.95 3.56 -1.73
CA ALA A 42 11.71 2.65 -2.60
C ALA A 42 11.64 1.17 -2.19
N ALA A 43 11.47 0.88 -0.89
CA ALA A 43 11.31 -0.49 -0.39
C ALA A 43 10.07 -1.19 -0.95
N CYS A 44 9.00 -0.44 -1.32
CA CYS A 44 7.78 -0.98 -1.91
C CYS A 44 7.98 -1.56 -3.33
N ALA A 45 9.07 -1.17 -3.99
CA ALA A 45 9.44 -1.69 -5.32
C ALA A 45 10.32 -2.95 -5.25
N ARG A 46 10.69 -3.43 -4.06
CA ARG A 46 11.42 -4.69 -3.93
C ARG A 46 10.59 -5.86 -4.47
N PRO A 47 11.22 -6.82 -5.14
CA PRO A 47 10.51 -8.01 -5.60
C PRO A 47 10.05 -8.87 -4.42
N GLY A 48 9.06 -9.70 -4.67
CA GLY A 48 8.59 -10.70 -3.72
C GLY A 48 7.79 -10.16 -2.53
N PRO A 49 7.62 -10.96 -1.47
CA PRO A 49 6.89 -10.61 -0.25
C PRO A 49 7.37 -9.32 0.40
N ALA A 50 8.67 -9.02 0.31
CA ALA A 50 9.29 -7.82 0.87
C ALA A 50 8.63 -6.51 0.37
N GLY A 51 8.36 -6.41 -0.94
CA GLY A 51 7.71 -5.23 -1.52
C GLY A 51 6.25 -5.05 -1.05
N VAL A 52 5.52 -6.16 -0.87
CA VAL A 52 4.14 -6.11 -0.36
C VAL A 52 4.11 -5.69 1.10
N LEU A 53 4.98 -6.27 1.94
CA LEU A 53 5.10 -5.90 3.35
C LEU A 53 5.46 -4.42 3.54
N ALA A 54 6.43 -3.92 2.74
CA ALA A 54 6.77 -2.50 2.71
C ALA A 54 5.59 -1.62 2.30
N SER A 55 4.83 -2.03 1.28
CA SER A 55 3.65 -1.31 0.80
C SER A 55 2.56 -1.26 1.88
N GLY A 56 2.33 -2.38 2.57
CA GLY A 56 1.41 -2.43 3.70
C GLY A 56 1.85 -1.51 4.86
N ALA A 57 3.12 -1.51 5.22
CA ALA A 57 3.67 -0.62 6.26
C ALA A 57 3.49 0.85 5.88
N TRP A 58 3.84 1.24 4.64
CA TRP A 58 3.60 2.59 4.12
C TRP A 58 2.14 3.02 4.24
N MET A 59 1.19 2.15 3.88
CA MET A 59 -0.24 2.47 3.96
C MET A 59 -0.72 2.54 5.41
N ARG A 60 -0.32 1.60 6.28
CA ARG A 60 -0.70 1.57 7.70
C ARG A 60 -0.09 2.73 8.49
N SER A 61 1.09 3.22 8.12
CA SER A 61 1.68 4.41 8.76
C SER A 61 0.83 5.67 8.53
N ALA A 62 0.10 5.75 7.43
CA ALA A 62 -0.77 6.88 7.11
C ALA A 62 -2.20 6.69 7.61
N PHE A 63 -2.73 5.44 7.57
CA PHE A 63 -4.14 5.14 7.82
C PHE A 63 -4.31 4.08 8.90
N THR A 64 -4.90 4.45 10.04
CA THR A 64 -5.32 3.48 11.05
C THR A 64 -6.63 2.81 10.63
N GLY A 65 -6.82 1.53 11.04
CA GLY A 65 -7.98 0.75 10.66
C GLY A 65 -8.05 0.49 9.15
N LEU A 66 -6.88 0.41 8.49
CA LEU A 66 -6.79 0.10 7.07
C LEU A 66 -7.49 -1.23 6.76
N HIS A 67 -8.43 -1.18 5.83
CA HIS A 67 -9.26 -2.32 5.47
C HIS A 67 -9.67 -2.28 4.01
N PHE A 68 -9.68 -3.46 3.34
CA PHE A 68 -9.98 -3.62 1.92
C PHE A 68 -11.17 -4.56 1.68
N PRO A 69 -12.42 -4.15 1.96
CA PRO A 69 -13.59 -4.98 1.68
C PRO A 69 -13.74 -5.21 0.18
N VAL A 70 -13.63 -6.49 -0.21
CA VAL A 70 -13.81 -6.94 -1.59
C VAL A 70 -15.29 -6.91 -1.93
N LEU A 71 -15.63 -6.27 -3.06
CA LEU A 71 -16.99 -6.15 -3.57
C LEU A 71 -17.31 -7.18 -4.64
N ALA A 72 -16.33 -7.50 -5.48
CA ALA A 72 -16.45 -8.48 -6.55
C ALA A 72 -15.08 -8.96 -7.01
N THR A 73 -15.03 -10.18 -7.53
CA THR A 73 -13.88 -10.76 -8.23
C THR A 73 -14.32 -11.28 -9.60
N ALA A 74 -13.42 -11.20 -10.57
CA ALA A 74 -13.58 -11.85 -11.87
C ALA A 74 -12.27 -12.57 -12.21
N LEU A 75 -12.36 -13.75 -12.80
CA LEU A 75 -11.20 -14.58 -13.15
C LEU A 75 -10.89 -14.42 -14.64
N GLY A 76 -9.61 -14.21 -14.96
CA GLY A 76 -9.02 -14.43 -16.27
C GLY A 76 -8.25 -15.76 -16.29
N ASP A 77 -7.48 -16.01 -17.36
CA ASP A 77 -6.76 -17.28 -17.51
C ASP A 77 -5.63 -17.41 -16.44
N ASP A 78 -4.85 -16.34 -16.24
CA ASP A 78 -3.73 -16.28 -15.32
C ASP A 78 -3.75 -15.01 -14.44
N GLU A 79 -4.93 -14.43 -14.27
CA GLU A 79 -5.12 -13.22 -13.46
C GLU A 79 -6.47 -13.19 -12.75
N VAL A 80 -6.53 -12.43 -11.67
CA VAL A 80 -7.78 -12.14 -10.95
C VAL A 80 -7.99 -10.62 -10.86
N TRP A 81 -9.18 -10.20 -11.25
CA TRP A 81 -9.65 -8.83 -11.13
C TRP A 81 -10.43 -8.68 -9.86
N VAL A 82 -10.09 -7.68 -9.07
CA VAL A 82 -10.69 -7.45 -7.76
C VAL A 82 -11.21 -6.03 -7.69
N ARG A 83 -12.52 -5.88 -7.57
CA ARG A 83 -13.16 -4.61 -7.21
C ARG A 83 -13.31 -4.55 -5.71
N LEU A 84 -12.78 -3.52 -5.08
CA LEU A 84 -12.80 -3.36 -3.63
C LEU A 84 -12.92 -1.89 -3.24
N ARG A 85 -13.08 -1.65 -1.95
CA ARG A 85 -12.95 -0.31 -1.36
C ARG A 85 -11.72 -0.28 -0.46
N MET A 86 -11.02 0.84 -0.44
CA MET A 86 -10.03 1.10 0.59
C MET A 86 -10.66 1.99 1.66
N ARG A 87 -10.60 1.54 2.91
CA ARG A 87 -11.12 2.24 4.08
C ARG A 87 -10.03 2.45 5.11
N GLY A 88 -10.12 3.54 5.85
CA GLY A 88 -9.23 3.84 6.96
C GLY A 88 -9.38 5.26 7.45
N ARG A 89 -8.72 5.60 8.57
CA ARG A 89 -8.68 6.95 9.12
C ARG A 89 -7.29 7.53 8.97
N HIS A 90 -7.17 8.70 8.37
CA HIS A 90 -5.89 9.36 8.11
C HIS A 90 -5.32 9.99 9.40
N THR A 91 -4.49 9.25 10.09
CA THR A 91 -3.91 9.59 11.40
C THR A 91 -2.40 9.80 11.39
N GLY A 92 -1.72 9.32 10.34
CA GLY A 92 -0.29 9.53 10.10
C GLY A 92 -0.02 10.41 8.88
N ALA A 93 1.24 10.62 8.55
CA ALA A 93 1.62 11.36 7.35
C ALA A 93 1.44 10.48 6.10
N PHE A 94 0.66 10.94 5.12
CA PHE A 94 0.62 10.27 3.82
C PHE A 94 1.64 10.92 2.88
N VAL A 95 2.73 10.19 2.60
CA VAL A 95 3.85 10.66 1.79
C VAL A 95 3.82 10.01 0.40
N ARG A 96 4.12 10.79 -0.62
CA ARG A 96 4.25 10.34 -2.01
C ARG A 96 5.57 10.78 -2.60
N TYR A 97 6.09 9.96 -3.48
CA TYR A 97 7.37 10.19 -4.14
C TYR A 97 7.18 10.35 -5.64
N ARG A 98 8.12 11.03 -6.29
CA ARG A 98 8.26 11.11 -7.74
C ARG A 98 9.74 11.03 -8.06
N ASP A 99 10.10 10.08 -8.91
CA ASP A 99 11.50 9.84 -9.30
C ASP A 99 12.44 9.68 -8.09
N GLY A 100 11.97 8.99 -7.05
CA GLY A 100 12.72 8.77 -5.81
C GLY A 100 12.79 9.96 -4.84
N ALA A 101 12.33 11.14 -5.22
CA ALA A 101 12.28 12.32 -4.37
C ALA A 101 10.90 12.50 -3.72
N LEU A 102 10.87 13.10 -2.51
CA LEU A 102 9.62 13.45 -1.85
C LEU A 102 8.85 14.48 -2.69
N ASP A 103 7.71 14.06 -3.26
CA ASP A 103 6.80 14.91 -4.02
C ASP A 103 5.78 15.59 -3.11
N GLN A 104 5.12 14.83 -2.27
CA GLN A 104 4.05 15.33 -1.41
C GLN A 104 4.07 14.67 -0.04
N ALA A 105 3.81 15.46 1.00
CA ALA A 105 3.51 14.98 2.34
C ALA A 105 2.22 15.62 2.84
N ILE A 106 1.18 14.82 3.05
CA ILE A 106 -0.10 15.26 3.55
C ILE A 106 -0.10 15.03 5.07
N PRO A 107 -0.20 16.10 5.88
CA PRO A 107 -0.29 15.99 7.34
C PRO A 107 -1.55 15.23 7.74
N PRO A 108 -1.54 14.50 8.88
CA PRO A 108 -2.73 13.81 9.40
C PRO A 108 -3.95 14.72 9.44
N THR A 109 -5.02 14.36 8.77
CA THR A 109 -6.25 15.17 8.72
C THR A 109 -7.28 14.70 9.75
N GLY A 110 -7.14 13.48 10.29
CA GLY A 110 -8.11 12.83 11.15
C GLY A 110 -9.37 12.38 10.41
N ARG A 111 -9.43 12.55 9.09
CA ARG A 111 -10.59 12.21 8.26
C ARG A 111 -10.60 10.73 7.90
N GLU A 112 -11.77 10.21 7.65
CA GLU A 112 -11.97 8.87 7.10
C GLU A 112 -11.87 8.91 5.58
N ILE A 113 -11.39 7.81 5.02
CA ILE A 113 -11.40 7.53 3.58
C ILE A 113 -12.25 6.29 3.33
N ASP A 114 -13.00 6.32 2.23
CA ASP A 114 -13.77 5.20 1.72
C ASP A 114 -13.97 5.40 0.22
N PHE A 115 -13.13 4.75 -0.61
CA PHE A 115 -13.14 4.94 -2.06
C PHE A 115 -12.89 3.63 -2.81
N GLU A 116 -13.36 3.56 -4.05
CA GLU A 116 -13.29 2.35 -4.85
C GLU A 116 -11.96 2.22 -5.61
N GLN A 117 -11.58 0.96 -5.82
CA GLN A 117 -10.40 0.57 -6.60
C GLN A 117 -10.70 -0.71 -7.37
N ILE A 118 -10.04 -0.86 -8.53
CA ILE A 118 -9.98 -2.12 -9.26
C ILE A 118 -8.51 -2.52 -9.33
N HIS A 119 -8.21 -3.73 -8.89
CA HIS A 119 -6.89 -4.32 -8.92
C HIS A 119 -6.86 -5.49 -9.89
N VAL A 120 -5.74 -5.64 -10.59
CA VAL A 120 -5.44 -6.79 -11.43
C VAL A 120 -4.22 -7.48 -10.84
N LEU A 121 -4.40 -8.73 -10.45
CA LEU A 121 -3.37 -9.56 -9.85
C LEU A 121 -3.01 -10.68 -10.82
N GLY A 122 -1.82 -10.64 -11.41
CA GLY A 122 -1.29 -11.73 -12.21
C GLY A 122 -0.88 -12.90 -11.33
N LEU A 123 -1.19 -14.12 -11.74
CA LEU A 123 -0.93 -15.35 -11.01
C LEU A 123 0.13 -16.19 -11.72
N ARG A 124 0.99 -16.82 -10.93
CA ARG A 124 1.96 -17.83 -11.40
C ARG A 124 2.28 -18.79 -10.26
N ASP A 125 2.32 -20.09 -10.58
CA ASP A 125 2.64 -21.15 -9.61
C ASP A 125 1.81 -21.11 -8.33
N GLY A 126 0.52 -20.75 -8.45
CA GLY A 126 -0.40 -20.65 -7.32
C GLY A 126 -0.12 -19.45 -6.39
N LYS A 127 0.58 -18.42 -6.85
CA LYS A 127 0.88 -17.20 -6.11
C LYS A 127 0.70 -15.96 -6.96
N VAL A 128 0.54 -14.80 -6.29
CA VAL A 128 0.47 -13.50 -6.95
C VAL A 128 1.88 -13.07 -7.38
N VAL A 129 2.08 -12.83 -8.68
CA VAL A 129 3.37 -12.41 -9.26
C VAL A 129 3.37 -10.97 -9.76
N ARG A 130 2.20 -10.36 -9.97
CA ARG A 130 2.05 -8.99 -10.48
C ARG A 130 0.86 -8.31 -9.82
N HIS A 131 1.01 -7.02 -9.56
CA HIS A 131 -0.06 -6.17 -9.06
C HIS A 131 -0.12 -4.85 -9.83
N GLU A 132 -1.31 -4.53 -10.31
CA GLU A 132 -1.67 -3.28 -10.97
C GLU A 132 -3.00 -2.79 -10.40
N ALA A 133 -3.24 -1.46 -10.41
CA ALA A 133 -4.48 -0.92 -9.90
C ALA A 133 -4.95 0.31 -10.69
N VAL A 134 -6.27 0.46 -10.77
CA VAL A 134 -6.93 1.71 -11.11
C VAL A 134 -7.67 2.18 -9.86
N ARG A 135 -7.33 3.37 -9.37
CA ARG A 135 -7.84 3.90 -8.10
C ARG A 135 -8.55 5.23 -8.31
N ASP A 136 -9.63 5.44 -7.59
CA ASP A 136 -10.28 6.74 -7.52
C ASP A 136 -9.53 7.68 -6.54
N ASP A 137 -8.29 8.02 -6.91
CA ASP A 137 -7.44 8.91 -6.10
C ASP A 137 -8.06 10.31 -5.95
N VAL A 138 -8.92 10.73 -6.88
CA VAL A 138 -9.62 12.03 -6.79
C VAL A 138 -10.58 12.05 -5.62
N THR A 139 -11.38 10.99 -5.46
CA THR A 139 -12.26 10.83 -4.31
C THR A 139 -11.47 10.77 -3.01
N MET A 140 -10.39 9.99 -2.94
CA MET A 140 -9.51 9.93 -1.76
C MET A 140 -8.97 11.30 -1.39
N LEU A 141 -8.38 12.02 -2.33
CA LEU A 141 -7.82 13.36 -2.09
C LEU A 141 -8.90 14.37 -1.69
N GLY A 142 -10.11 14.24 -2.22
CA GLY A 142 -11.28 15.02 -1.81
C GLY A 142 -11.67 14.77 -0.36
N GLN A 143 -11.74 13.50 0.04
CA GLN A 143 -12.03 13.10 1.41
C GLN A 143 -10.96 13.61 2.39
N LEU A 144 -9.69 13.62 1.99
CA LEU A 144 -8.59 14.20 2.77
C LEU A 144 -8.60 15.73 2.79
N GLY A 145 -9.38 16.40 1.92
CA GLY A 145 -9.41 17.85 1.76
C GLY A 145 -8.18 18.42 1.06
N VAL A 146 -7.55 17.62 0.22
CA VAL A 146 -6.39 18.00 -0.58
C VAL A 146 -6.80 18.46 -1.99
N PHE A 147 -7.89 17.90 -2.52
CA PHE A 147 -8.41 18.26 -3.84
C PHE A 147 -9.96 18.30 -3.87
N PRO A 148 -10.60 19.46 -4.22
CA PRO A 148 -9.96 20.78 -4.27
C PRO A 148 -9.37 21.16 -2.92
N PRO A 149 -8.27 21.94 -2.87
CA PRO A 149 -7.55 22.20 -1.62
C PRO A 149 -8.41 22.98 -0.62
N ALA A 150 -8.71 22.35 0.52
CA ALA A 150 -9.31 23.05 1.65
C ALA A 150 -8.26 23.97 2.30
N PRO A 151 -8.57 25.26 2.56
CA PRO A 151 -7.59 26.21 3.08
C PRO A 151 -6.81 25.72 4.33
N PRO A 152 -7.44 25.09 5.34
CA PRO A 152 -6.71 24.60 6.52
C PRO A 152 -5.70 23.50 6.15
N THR A 153 -6.05 22.60 5.23
CA THR A 153 -5.16 21.52 4.79
C THR A 153 -3.99 22.09 4.00
N ALA A 154 -4.25 23.00 3.06
CA ALA A 154 -3.21 23.65 2.27
C ALA A 154 -2.21 24.41 3.15
N LEU A 155 -2.69 25.22 4.10
CA LEU A 155 -1.83 25.94 5.05
C LEU A 155 -0.96 25.00 5.88
N ARG A 156 -1.52 23.89 6.36
CA ARG A 156 -0.76 22.89 7.12
C ARG A 156 0.31 22.22 6.25
N MET A 157 0.03 21.89 5.01
CA MET A 157 1.03 21.33 4.08
C MET A 157 2.18 22.29 3.84
N VAL A 158 1.89 23.58 3.61
CA VAL A 158 2.92 24.62 3.47
C VAL A 158 3.76 24.75 4.74
N ALA A 159 3.11 24.83 5.91
CA ALA A 159 3.80 24.92 7.20
C ALA A 159 4.69 23.68 7.45
N TRP A 160 4.22 22.47 7.09
CA TRP A 160 5.02 21.25 7.20
C TRP A 160 6.26 21.27 6.33
N ARG A 161 6.13 21.80 5.10
CA ARG A 161 7.27 21.93 4.20
C ARG A 161 8.30 22.93 4.73
N LEU A 162 7.85 24.12 5.14
CA LEU A 162 8.72 25.20 5.65
C LEU A 162 9.44 24.82 6.97
N THR A 163 8.80 24.03 7.83
CA THR A 163 9.36 23.61 9.13
C THR A 163 10.17 22.32 9.06
N GLY A 164 10.35 21.72 7.85
CA GLY A 164 11.04 20.45 7.68
C GLY A 164 10.29 19.23 8.22
N ARG A 165 9.04 19.39 8.70
CA ARG A 165 8.22 18.27 9.19
C ARG A 165 7.89 17.26 8.10
N ALA A 166 7.67 17.73 6.87
CA ALA A 166 7.42 16.87 5.72
C ALA A 166 8.59 15.91 5.46
N ALA A 167 9.82 16.42 5.45
CA ALA A 167 11.02 15.60 5.25
C ALA A 167 11.24 14.61 6.40
N ARG A 168 11.03 15.04 7.65
CA ARG A 168 11.13 14.13 8.80
C ARG A 168 10.09 13.02 8.75
N ALA A 169 8.84 13.35 8.44
CA ALA A 169 7.78 12.36 8.29
C ALA A 169 8.08 11.36 7.17
N ALA A 170 8.56 11.84 6.02
CA ALA A 170 8.97 10.99 4.91
C ALA A 170 10.12 10.04 5.30
N ALA A 171 11.11 10.51 6.05
CA ALA A 171 12.21 9.68 6.53
C ALA A 171 11.72 8.55 7.45
N LEU A 172 10.81 8.85 8.38
CA LEU A 172 10.22 7.85 9.28
C LEU A 172 9.43 6.79 8.49
N VAL A 173 8.54 7.22 7.63
CA VAL A 173 7.72 6.30 6.79
C VAL A 173 8.60 5.43 5.88
N THR A 174 9.69 6.00 5.33
CA THR A 174 10.64 5.25 4.51
C THR A 174 11.38 4.20 5.34
N ALA A 175 11.77 4.53 6.58
CA ALA A 175 12.43 3.60 7.49
C ALA A 175 11.50 2.45 7.89
N GLU A 176 10.24 2.74 8.26
CA GLU A 176 9.21 1.74 8.59
C GLU A 176 8.94 0.78 7.41
N ALA A 177 8.84 1.32 6.20
CA ALA A 177 8.66 0.50 5.00
C ALA A 177 9.89 -0.39 4.73
N ALA A 178 11.11 0.13 4.94
CA ALA A 178 12.33 -0.64 4.76
C ALA A 178 12.48 -1.74 5.82
N GLU A 179 12.12 -1.48 7.06
CA GLU A 179 12.11 -2.46 8.16
C GLU A 179 11.10 -3.58 7.88
N ALA A 180 9.88 -3.24 7.47
CA ALA A 180 8.88 -4.23 7.10
C ALA A 180 9.33 -5.14 5.94
N ALA A 181 10.09 -4.59 4.98
CA ALA A 181 10.66 -5.39 3.89
C ALA A 181 11.72 -6.39 4.36
N LEU A 182 12.40 -6.14 5.47
CA LEU A 182 13.40 -7.05 6.04
C LEU A 182 12.77 -8.19 6.84
N ALA A 183 11.60 -8.00 7.40
CA ALA A 183 10.89 -9.04 8.16
C ALA A 183 10.63 -10.30 7.32
N SER A 184 10.43 -10.15 6.02
CA SER A 184 10.25 -11.30 5.11
C SER A 184 11.49 -12.20 4.97
N GLN A 185 12.68 -11.70 5.30
CA GLN A 185 13.94 -12.46 5.13
C GLN A 185 14.24 -13.32 6.35
N GLN A 186 13.79 -12.93 7.53
CA GLN A 186 14.06 -13.63 8.79
C GLN A 186 13.29 -14.95 8.89
N ASP A 187 12.07 -15.01 8.37
CA ASP A 187 11.26 -16.23 8.37
C ASP A 187 11.79 -17.30 7.39
N THR A 188 12.51 -16.87 6.33
CA THR A 188 13.09 -17.80 5.36
C THR A 188 14.36 -18.47 5.89
N GLU A 189 15.10 -17.85 6.79
CA GLU A 189 16.32 -18.40 7.41
C GLU A 189 16.00 -19.29 8.62
N GLY A 190 14.91 -19.04 9.34
CA GLY A 190 14.47 -19.84 10.49
C GLY A 190 13.81 -21.18 10.12
N SER A 191 13.51 -21.40 8.83
CA SER A 191 12.83 -22.62 8.32
C SER A 191 13.78 -23.59 7.58
N ARG A 192 15.09 -23.37 7.66
CA ARG A 192 16.15 -24.28 7.18
C ARG A 192 16.86 -24.87 8.37
#